data_ac83c6d39795860ea93aa5c60b89d27e
#
_entry.id   ac83c6d39795860ea93aa5c60b89d27e
#
_cell.length_a   1.000
_cell.length_b   1.000
_cell.length_c   1.000
_cell.angle_alpha   90.00
_cell.angle_beta   90.00
_cell.angle_gamma   90.00
#
_symmetry.space_group_name_H-M   'P 1'
#
loop_
_entity.id
_entity.type
_entity.pdbx_description
1 polymer ?
#
loop_
_entity_poly.entity_id
_entity_poly.type
_entity_poly.pdbx_seq_one_letter_code
_entity_poly.pdbx_strand_id
1 'polypeptide(L)' 'MIQIESGMTKHEIQIALQDLYIILTDLGFTDTASAINCAEDTLMGEGDD' A
#
# COMPACT_ATOMS: atom_id res chain seq x y z
N MET A 1 22.34 1.57 12.61
CA MET A 1 21.82 1.65 12.33
C MET A 1 21.04 1.34 11.65
N ILE A 2 20.31 1.15 11.30
CA ILE A 2 19.59 0.85 10.78
C ILE A 2 18.86 1.31 10.09
N GLN A 3 18.56 1.47 9.49
CA GLN A 3 17.85 1.90 8.87
C GLN A 3 17.15 1.38 8.12
N ILE A 4 16.59 1.07 8.14
CA ILE A 4 15.92 0.41 7.63
C ILE A 4 15.01 0.69 6.75
N GLU A 5 14.25 1.23 7.00
CA GLU A 5 13.29 1.61 6.28
C GLU A 5 13.66 2.31 5.20
N SER A 6 14.65 2.75 5.20
CA SER A 6 15.10 3.57 4.14
C SER A 6 15.23 2.81 2.87
N GLY A 7 15.15 1.53 2.93
CA GLY A 7 15.24 0.76 1.72
C GLY A 7 13.97 0.69 0.91
N MET A 8 12.84 1.06 1.49
CA MET A 8 11.58 0.91 0.78
C MET A 8 11.26 2.14 -0.05
N THR A 9 10.96 1.93 -1.29
CA THR A 9 10.56 3.01 -2.14
C THR A 9 9.03 3.09 -2.15
N LYS A 10 8.53 4.21 -2.62
CA LYS A 10 7.11 4.40 -2.76
C LYS A 10 6.52 3.31 -3.64
N HIS A 11 7.24 2.95 -4.69
CA HIS A 11 6.79 1.91 -5.60
C HIS A 11 6.63 0.57 -4.89
N GLU A 12 7.58 0.24 -4.03
CA GLU A 12 7.52 -1.01 -3.29
C GLU A 12 6.36 -1.03 -2.32
N ILE A 13 6.08 0.10 -1.70
CA ILE A 13 4.94 0.21 -0.81
C ILE A 13 3.65 0.04 -1.59
N GLN A 14 3.59 0.61 -2.77
CA GLN A 14 2.43 0.49 -3.61
C GLN A 14 2.16 -0.97 -3.97
N ILE A 15 3.20 -1.70 -4.30
CA ILE A 15 3.05 -3.10 -4.64
C ILE A 15 2.53 -3.88 -3.45
N ALA A 16 3.05 -3.59 -2.26
CA ALA A 16 2.61 -4.26 -1.05
C ALA A 16 1.13 -3.99 -0.79
N LEU A 17 0.69 -2.76 -1.02
CA LEU A 17 -0.70 -2.42 -0.85
C LEU A 17 -1.58 -3.15 -1.86
N GLN A 18 -1.11 -3.30 -3.07
CA GLN A 18 -1.86 -4.04 -4.09
C GLN A 18 -2.02 -5.50 -3.70
N ASP A 19 -0.95 -6.10 -3.20
CA ASP A 19 -1.01 -7.48 -2.76
C ASP A 19 -2.03 -7.62 -1.64
N LEU A 20 -2.00 -6.70 -0.70
CA LEU A 20 -2.91 -6.73 0.42
C LEU A 20 -4.35 -6.55 -0.05
N TYR A 21 -4.56 -5.70 -1.02
CA TYR A 21 -5.88 -5.50 -1.58
C TYR A 21 -6.44 -6.79 -2.15
N ILE A 22 -5.62 -7.51 -2.90
CA ILE A 22 -6.03 -8.76 -3.50
C ILE A 22 -6.37 -9.79 -2.43
N ILE A 23 -5.52 -9.91 -1.43
CA ILE A 23 -5.73 -10.85 -0.34
C ILE A 23 -7.03 -10.53 0.39
N LEU A 24 -7.25 -9.27 0.70
CA LEU A 24 -8.44 -8.86 1.43
C LEU A 24 -9.70 -9.11 0.63
N THR A 25 -9.64 -8.86 -0.66
CA THR A 25 -10.77 -9.10 -1.52
C THR A 25 -11.10 -10.60 -1.56
N ASP A 26 -10.06 -11.41 -1.66
CA ASP A 26 -10.22 -12.84 -1.72
C ASP A 26 -10.84 -13.39 -0.44
N LEU A 27 -10.50 -12.80 0.68
CA LEU A 27 -11.03 -13.22 1.97
C LEU A 27 -12.41 -12.64 2.27
N GLY A 28 -12.87 -11.73 1.45
CA GLY A 28 -14.19 -11.15 1.63
C GLY A 28 -14.20 -9.85 2.43
N PHE A 29 -13.05 -9.31 2.77
CA PHE A 29 -12.97 -8.06 3.51
C PHE A 29 -13.05 -6.88 2.55
N THR A 30 -14.19 -6.71 1.94
CA THR A 30 -14.30 -5.74 0.85
C THR A 30 -14.19 -4.29 1.33
N ASP A 31 -14.68 -4.00 2.53
CA ASP A 31 -14.57 -2.65 3.05
C ASP A 31 -13.12 -2.30 3.35
N THR A 32 -12.39 -3.24 3.93
CA THR A 32 -10.97 -3.03 4.21
C THR A 32 -10.19 -2.91 2.90
N ALA A 33 -10.53 -3.73 1.93
CA ALA A 33 -9.88 -3.66 0.63
C ALA A 33 -10.10 -2.28 -0.01
N SER A 34 -11.29 -1.74 0.15
CA SER A 34 -11.60 -0.43 -0.38
C SER A 34 -10.72 0.63 0.29
N ALA A 35 -10.49 0.49 1.58
CA ALA A 35 -9.62 1.41 2.30
C ALA A 35 -8.18 1.33 1.78
N ILE A 36 -7.73 0.12 1.45
CA ILE A 36 -6.40 -0.06 0.89
C ILE A 36 -6.29 0.62 -0.46
N ASN A 37 -7.33 0.52 -1.26
CA ASN A 37 -7.34 1.18 -2.55
C ASN A 37 -7.22 2.69 -2.39
N CYS A 38 -7.91 3.25 -1.43
CA CYS A 38 -7.79 4.66 -1.10
C CYS A 38 -6.40 5.00 -0.64
N ALA A 39 -5.81 4.13 0.16
CA ALA A 39 -4.47 4.34 0.67
C ALA A 39 -3.46 4.41 -0.48
N GLU A 40 -3.63 3.57 -1.49
CA GLU A 40 -2.75 3.60 -2.64
C GLU A 40 -2.84 4.95 -3.35
N ASP A 41 -4.05 5.42 -3.51
CA ASP A 41 -4.28 6.68 -4.18
C ASP A 41 -3.65 7.83 -3.40
N THR A 42 -3.82 7.80 -2.09
CA THR A 42 -3.23 8.81 -1.22
C THR A 42 -1.71 8.75 -1.30
N LEU A 43 -1.17 7.55 -1.31
CA LEU A 43 0.28 7.37 -1.39
C LEU A 43 0.84 7.97 -2.66
N MET A 44 0.15 7.76 -3.77
CA MET A 44 0.64 8.28 -5.04
C MET A 44 0.64 9.80 -5.07
N GLY A 45 -0.23 10.41 -4.29
CA GLY A 45 -0.30 11.86 -4.22
C GLY A 45 0.60 12.49 -3.19
N GLU A 46 1.23 11.66 -2.35
CA GLU A 46 2.05 12.17 -1.28
C GLU A 46 3.51 12.09 -1.60
N GLY A 47 4.21 12.99 -1.07
CA GLY A 47 5.65 12.89 -1.03
C GLY A 47 6.33 12.77 -2.31
N ASP A 48 5.84 13.28 -3.21
CA ASP A 48 6.35 13.13 -4.29
C ASP A 48 7.39 13.86 -4.55
N ASP A 49 7.85 14.26 -4.23
CA ASP A 49 8.88 14.87 -4.49
C ASP A 49 9.65 14.56 -4.62
#